data_a2ffa66fd24ec5cd4bbeb0220aa93205
#
_entry.id   a2ffa66fd24ec5cd4bbeb0220aa93205
#
_cell.length_a   1.000
_cell.length_b   1.000
_cell.length_c   1.000
_cell.angle_alpha   90.00
_cell.angle_beta   90.00
_cell.angle_gamma   90.00
#
_symmetry.space_group_name_H-M   'P 1'
#
loop_
_entity.id
_entity.type
_entity.pdbx_description
1 polymer ?
#
loop_
_entity_poly.entity_id
_entity_poly.type
_entity_poly.pdbx_seq_one_letter_code
_entity_poly.pdbx_strand_id
1 'polypeptide(L)'
;MSKGRFGIHGGQYIPETLMHAVGELEEAYLKYRDDPDFQRELTDLYNNYAGRPSMLYYAEHMTRDLGGARIYLKREDLNHTGAHKINNVLGQMLLAKYMGKTRVIAETGAGQHGVATATVAAMMGMECEIYMGREDCERQSLNVYRMRLLGAKVHPVDTGTKTLKDAVSETFKEWTRRIDDTHYVLGSVMGPYPFPEMVRDFQAVISREIKAQVLEREGKLPDAVLACVGGGSNAIGAFYHFIGDPSVRLIGCEAAGRGIHTADTAATIATGRLGIFHGMKSYFCQDEFGQIAPVYSISAGLDYPGIGPEHANLYDTGRAEYVPVTDEEAVQAFEYLSRTEGIIPAIESAHAVAHAMTLAPAMRPDQVMVINISGRGDKDVAQIARYRGESLYE
;
A
#
# COMPACT_ATOMS: atom_id res chain seq x y z
N MET A 1 -5.00 -13.34 -22.15
CA MET A 1 -4.37 -13.73 -20.87
C MET A 1 -5.36 -14.56 -20.10
N SER A 2 -4.93 -15.55 -19.35
CA SER A 2 -5.84 -16.29 -18.48
C SER A 2 -6.31 -15.37 -17.34
N LYS A 3 -7.58 -15.48 -16.98
CA LYS A 3 -8.27 -14.68 -15.96
C LYS A 3 -7.46 -14.58 -14.65
N GLY A 4 -7.24 -13.36 -14.16
CA GLY A 4 -6.52 -13.13 -12.91
C GLY A 4 -5.04 -13.48 -12.91
N ARG A 5 -4.41 -13.51 -14.09
CA ARG A 5 -2.98 -13.82 -14.22
C ARG A 5 -2.18 -12.65 -14.75
N PHE A 6 -1.03 -12.45 -14.12
CA PHE A 6 0.05 -11.55 -14.55
C PHE A 6 1.25 -12.44 -14.88
N GLY A 7 1.43 -12.84 -16.15
CA GLY A 7 2.38 -13.87 -16.52
C GLY A 7 2.08 -15.20 -15.79
N ILE A 8 3.06 -15.68 -15.01
CA ILE A 8 2.91 -16.89 -14.18
C ILE A 8 2.31 -16.63 -12.79
N HIS A 9 2.14 -15.35 -12.42
CA HIS A 9 1.69 -14.89 -11.11
C HIS A 9 0.17 -14.70 -11.04
N GLY A 10 -0.36 -14.46 -9.84
CA GLY A 10 -1.80 -14.29 -9.59
C GLY A 10 -2.56 -15.59 -9.48
N GLY A 11 -3.80 -15.58 -9.93
CA GLY A 11 -4.73 -16.71 -9.84
C GLY A 11 -5.59 -16.67 -8.60
N GLN A 12 -6.26 -17.81 -8.32
CA GLN A 12 -7.26 -17.91 -7.27
C GLN A 12 -7.05 -19.25 -6.54
N TYR A 13 -6.24 -19.23 -5.49
CA TYR A 13 -5.86 -20.41 -4.70
C TYR A 13 -6.52 -20.32 -3.32
N ILE A 14 -7.82 -20.58 -3.27
CA ILE A 14 -8.65 -20.46 -2.07
C ILE A 14 -9.40 -21.76 -1.80
N PRO A 15 -9.79 -22.00 -0.53
CA PRO A 15 -10.64 -23.12 -0.20
C PRO A 15 -12.04 -22.96 -0.82
N GLU A 16 -12.69 -24.10 -1.06
CA GLU A 16 -14.04 -24.17 -1.65
C GLU A 16 -15.08 -23.34 -0.88
N THR A 17 -14.92 -23.17 0.42
CA THR A 17 -15.79 -22.36 1.28
C THR A 17 -15.83 -20.88 0.91
N LEU A 18 -14.79 -20.37 0.23
CA LEU A 18 -14.71 -18.98 -0.22
C LEU A 18 -15.01 -18.79 -1.72
N MET A 19 -15.13 -19.88 -2.49
CA MET A 19 -15.34 -19.78 -3.95
C MET A 19 -16.59 -19.00 -4.32
N HIS A 20 -17.68 -19.18 -3.56
CA HIS A 20 -18.91 -18.46 -3.80
C HIS A 20 -18.75 -16.95 -3.57
N ALA A 21 -18.21 -16.56 -2.40
CA ALA A 21 -18.01 -15.15 -2.05
C ALA A 21 -17.06 -14.43 -3.02
N VAL A 22 -16.00 -15.09 -3.44
CA VAL A 22 -15.04 -14.53 -4.40
C VAL A 22 -15.64 -14.47 -5.81
N GLY A 23 -16.47 -15.44 -6.20
CA GLY A 23 -17.20 -15.42 -7.46
C GLY A 23 -18.22 -14.28 -7.52
N GLU A 24 -18.99 -14.07 -6.46
CA GLU A 24 -19.93 -12.95 -6.31
C GLU A 24 -19.19 -11.59 -6.40
N LEU A 25 -18.06 -11.47 -5.72
CA LEU A 25 -17.22 -10.28 -5.78
C LEU A 25 -16.72 -10.02 -7.20
N GLU A 26 -16.28 -11.06 -7.90
CA GLU A 26 -15.81 -10.95 -9.28
C GLU A 26 -16.91 -10.46 -10.22
N GLU A 27 -18.10 -11.07 -10.15
CA GLU A 27 -19.25 -10.68 -10.96
C GLU A 27 -19.62 -9.21 -10.71
N ALA A 28 -19.67 -8.79 -9.45
CA ALA A 28 -19.96 -7.41 -9.08
C ALA A 28 -18.86 -6.45 -9.59
N TYR A 29 -17.58 -6.78 -9.39
CA TYR A 29 -16.47 -5.97 -9.85
C TYR A 29 -16.51 -5.78 -11.38
N LEU A 30 -16.67 -6.86 -12.15
CA LEU A 30 -16.73 -6.81 -13.61
C LEU A 30 -17.97 -6.03 -14.11
N LYS A 31 -19.08 -6.11 -13.39
CA LYS A 31 -20.32 -5.37 -13.72
C LYS A 31 -20.16 -3.87 -13.48
N TYR A 32 -19.61 -3.48 -12.34
CA TYR A 32 -19.65 -2.09 -11.88
C TYR A 32 -18.38 -1.29 -12.19
N ARG A 33 -17.23 -1.92 -12.48
CA ARG A 33 -15.98 -1.20 -12.75
C ARG A 33 -16.07 -0.17 -13.88
N ASP A 34 -16.90 -0.44 -14.91
CA ASP A 34 -17.10 0.43 -16.06
C ASP A 34 -18.52 1.07 -16.07
N ASP A 35 -19.31 0.85 -15.01
CA ASP A 35 -20.67 1.40 -14.88
C ASP A 35 -20.61 2.91 -14.61
N PRO A 36 -21.30 3.75 -15.44
CA PRO A 36 -21.20 5.21 -15.32
C PRO A 36 -21.72 5.75 -14.00
N ASP A 37 -22.73 5.13 -13.39
CA ASP A 37 -23.31 5.59 -12.13
C ASP A 37 -22.38 5.28 -10.98
N PHE A 38 -21.79 4.08 -10.96
CA PHE A 38 -20.76 3.70 -10.00
C PHE A 38 -19.55 4.62 -10.10
N GLN A 39 -19.04 4.87 -11.31
CA GLN A 39 -17.87 5.73 -11.53
C GLN A 39 -18.13 7.19 -11.14
N ARG A 40 -19.35 7.68 -11.34
CA ARG A 40 -19.74 9.03 -10.89
C ARG A 40 -19.77 9.12 -9.37
N GLU A 41 -20.42 8.15 -8.68
CA GLU A 41 -20.48 8.12 -7.21
C GLU A 41 -19.06 7.97 -6.59
N LEU A 42 -18.22 7.10 -7.16
CA LEU A 42 -16.83 6.94 -6.72
C LEU A 42 -16.01 8.23 -6.93
N THR A 43 -16.19 8.90 -8.06
CA THR A 43 -15.51 10.17 -8.35
C THR A 43 -15.96 11.27 -7.39
N ASP A 44 -17.24 11.32 -7.06
CA ASP A 44 -17.77 12.25 -6.06
C ASP A 44 -17.16 12.01 -4.68
N LEU A 45 -17.09 10.74 -4.25
CA LEU A 45 -16.42 10.36 -3.00
C LEU A 45 -14.93 10.72 -3.00
N TYR A 46 -14.23 10.51 -4.11
CA TYR A 46 -12.83 10.91 -4.24
C TYR A 46 -12.67 12.44 -4.08
N ASN A 47 -13.48 13.23 -4.76
CA ASN A 47 -13.33 14.68 -4.78
C ASN A 47 -13.81 15.33 -3.47
N ASN A 48 -14.99 14.94 -2.99
CA ASN A 48 -15.69 15.63 -1.92
C ASN A 48 -15.46 15.02 -0.53
N TYR A 49 -14.96 13.77 -0.46
CA TYR A 49 -14.67 13.11 0.81
C TYR A 49 -13.19 12.79 1.00
N ALA A 50 -12.50 12.21 0.02
CA ALA A 50 -11.08 11.90 0.13
C ALA A 50 -10.16 13.12 -0.05
N GLY A 51 -10.65 14.20 -0.67
CA GLY A 51 -9.86 15.43 -0.91
C GLY A 51 -8.98 15.34 -2.14
N ARG A 52 -9.42 14.60 -3.18
CA ARG A 52 -8.70 14.50 -4.46
C ARG A 52 -9.08 15.64 -5.42
N PRO A 53 -8.24 15.95 -6.45
CA PRO A 53 -6.94 15.33 -6.71
C PRO A 53 -5.90 15.63 -5.63
N SER A 54 -5.07 14.64 -5.27
CA SER A 54 -3.97 14.91 -4.35
C SER A 54 -2.91 15.80 -5.01
N MET A 55 -2.24 16.61 -4.20
CA MET A 55 -1.29 17.60 -4.68
C MET A 55 -0.03 16.92 -5.27
N LEU A 56 0.47 17.45 -6.38
CA LEU A 56 1.83 17.21 -6.84
C LEU A 56 2.70 18.41 -6.42
N TYR A 57 3.51 18.24 -5.39
CA TYR A 57 4.34 19.31 -4.80
C TYR A 57 5.75 19.28 -5.39
N TYR A 58 6.24 20.44 -5.87
CA TYR A 58 7.64 20.59 -6.26
C TYR A 58 8.50 20.76 -5.02
N ALA A 59 9.36 19.80 -4.75
CA ALA A 59 10.27 19.79 -3.61
C ALA A 59 11.52 20.64 -3.92
N GLU A 60 11.39 21.94 -3.84
CA GLU A 60 12.42 22.90 -4.26
C GLU A 60 13.70 22.76 -3.45
N HIS A 61 13.56 22.66 -2.11
CA HIS A 61 14.74 22.58 -1.25
C HIS A 61 15.46 21.25 -1.43
N MET A 62 14.72 20.14 -1.52
CA MET A 62 15.27 18.81 -1.80
C MET A 62 15.94 18.75 -3.18
N THR A 63 15.32 19.36 -4.21
CA THR A 63 15.88 19.45 -5.56
C THR A 63 17.21 20.23 -5.57
N ARG A 64 17.27 21.35 -4.88
CA ARG A 64 18.48 22.16 -4.78
C ARG A 64 19.57 21.50 -3.96
N ASP A 65 19.21 20.87 -2.84
CA ASP A 65 20.16 20.24 -1.92
C ASP A 65 20.82 19.02 -2.52
N LEU A 66 20.04 18.12 -3.14
CA LEU A 66 20.55 16.91 -3.76
C LEU A 66 21.21 17.17 -5.13
N GLY A 67 20.81 18.22 -5.83
CA GLY A 67 21.18 18.43 -7.22
C GLY A 67 20.58 17.38 -8.17
N GLY A 68 20.94 17.41 -9.46
CA GLY A 68 20.43 16.49 -10.46
C GLY A 68 18.95 16.70 -10.80
N ALA A 69 18.13 15.68 -10.68
CA ALA A 69 16.74 15.70 -11.12
C ALA A 69 15.86 16.72 -10.38
N ARG A 70 14.86 17.26 -11.07
CA ARG A 70 13.75 17.99 -10.45
C ARG A 70 12.83 17.00 -9.74
N ILE A 71 12.57 17.23 -8.46
CA ILE A 71 11.87 16.29 -7.59
C ILE A 71 10.46 16.80 -7.30
N TYR A 72 9.48 15.97 -7.55
CA TYR A 72 8.08 16.17 -7.19
C TYR A 72 7.61 15.13 -6.19
N LEU A 73 6.80 15.53 -5.22
CA LEU A 73 6.17 14.65 -4.25
C LEU A 73 4.68 14.55 -4.58
N LYS A 74 4.20 13.34 -4.84
CA LYS A 74 2.76 13.06 -4.92
C LYS A 74 2.23 12.87 -3.50
N ARG A 75 1.41 13.79 -3.05
CA ARG A 75 1.02 14.00 -1.65
C ARG A 75 -0.22 13.19 -1.26
N GLU A 76 -0.11 11.85 -1.28
CA GLU A 76 -1.18 10.97 -0.80
C GLU A 76 -1.37 11.04 0.74
N ASP A 77 -0.38 11.58 1.45
CA ASP A 77 -0.42 11.89 2.87
C ASP A 77 -1.44 12.99 3.25
N LEU A 78 -1.87 13.79 2.29
CA LEU A 78 -2.87 14.85 2.48
C LEU A 78 -4.31 14.38 2.25
N ASN A 79 -4.51 13.16 1.77
CA ASN A 79 -5.86 12.61 1.63
C ASN A 79 -6.53 12.45 2.99
N HIS A 80 -7.86 12.41 3.01
CA HIS A 80 -8.61 12.05 4.21
C HIS A 80 -8.11 10.72 4.78
N THR A 81 -7.97 10.62 6.09
CA THR A 81 -7.28 9.57 6.88
C THR A 81 -5.75 9.62 6.84
N GLY A 82 -5.14 10.46 6.00
CA GLY A 82 -3.70 10.71 5.99
C GLY A 82 -2.88 9.70 5.20
N ALA A 83 -3.46 8.96 4.26
CA ALA A 83 -2.76 8.00 3.42
C ALA A 83 -3.56 7.61 2.16
N HIS A 84 -2.89 6.95 1.20
CA HIS A 84 -3.48 6.41 -0.04
C HIS A 84 -4.57 5.35 0.19
N LYS A 85 -4.64 4.73 1.37
CA LYS A 85 -5.55 3.62 1.67
C LYS A 85 -7.02 3.98 1.43
N ILE A 86 -7.40 5.24 1.64
CA ILE A 86 -8.75 5.73 1.44
C ILE A 86 -9.28 5.49 0.00
N ASN A 87 -8.39 5.55 -1.00
CA ASN A 87 -8.77 5.36 -2.40
C ASN A 87 -9.37 3.97 -2.64
N ASN A 88 -8.63 2.94 -2.24
CA ASN A 88 -9.07 1.56 -2.36
C ASN A 88 -10.30 1.27 -1.49
N VAL A 89 -10.29 1.78 -0.25
CA VAL A 89 -11.40 1.53 0.68
C VAL A 89 -12.71 2.12 0.15
N LEU A 90 -12.71 3.34 -0.38
CA LEU A 90 -13.91 3.94 -0.98
C LEU A 90 -14.44 3.09 -2.13
N GLY A 91 -13.56 2.61 -3.02
CA GLY A 91 -13.96 1.74 -4.14
C GLY A 91 -14.55 0.42 -3.68
N GLN A 92 -13.90 -0.29 -2.76
CA GLN A 92 -14.38 -1.57 -2.24
C GLN A 92 -15.67 -1.43 -1.42
N MET A 93 -15.76 -0.39 -0.60
CA MET A 93 -16.95 -0.13 0.22
C MET A 93 -18.17 0.25 -0.62
N LEU A 94 -17.96 1.06 -1.67
CA LEU A 94 -19.01 1.37 -2.63
C LEU A 94 -19.47 0.10 -3.36
N LEU A 95 -18.52 -0.75 -3.78
CA LEU A 95 -18.84 -2.03 -4.40
C LEU A 95 -19.63 -2.93 -3.44
N ALA A 96 -19.22 -3.03 -2.17
CA ALA A 96 -19.94 -3.78 -1.14
C ALA A 96 -21.38 -3.29 -0.96
N LYS A 97 -21.60 -1.97 -0.97
CA LYS A 97 -22.94 -1.35 -0.95
C LYS A 97 -23.78 -1.78 -2.15
N TYR A 98 -23.20 -1.77 -3.36
CA TYR A 98 -23.88 -2.20 -4.58
C TYR A 98 -24.18 -3.72 -4.60
N MET A 99 -23.39 -4.51 -3.86
CA MET A 99 -23.64 -5.94 -3.62
C MET A 99 -24.67 -6.19 -2.51
N GLY A 100 -25.16 -5.15 -1.82
CA GLY A 100 -26.10 -5.28 -0.70
C GLY A 100 -25.47 -5.81 0.60
N LYS A 101 -24.13 -5.77 0.73
CA LYS A 101 -23.47 -6.17 1.97
C LYS A 101 -23.69 -5.13 3.07
N THR A 102 -23.88 -5.61 4.30
CA THR A 102 -24.17 -4.74 5.46
C THR A 102 -23.03 -4.74 6.50
N ARG A 103 -22.11 -5.67 6.35
CA ARG A 103 -20.92 -5.83 7.21
C ARG A 103 -19.65 -5.86 6.37
N VAL A 104 -18.61 -5.27 6.92
CA VAL A 104 -17.25 -5.35 6.36
C VAL A 104 -16.26 -5.81 7.39
N ILE A 105 -15.27 -6.57 6.92
CA ILE A 105 -14.10 -6.97 7.71
C ILE A 105 -12.84 -6.54 6.99
N ALA A 106 -11.77 -6.26 7.74
CA ALA A 106 -10.47 -5.94 7.16
C ALA A 106 -9.34 -6.37 8.09
N GLU A 107 -8.18 -6.62 7.50
CA GLU A 107 -6.89 -6.73 8.20
C GLU A 107 -6.20 -5.38 8.29
N THR A 108 -5.27 -5.24 9.22
CA THR A 108 -4.36 -4.08 9.23
C THR A 108 -3.07 -4.38 10.00
N GLY A 109 -1.93 -3.82 9.56
CA GLY A 109 -0.65 -3.80 10.28
C GLY A 109 -0.41 -2.45 10.93
N ALA A 110 0.07 -1.44 10.19
CA ALA A 110 0.27 -0.08 10.69
C ALA A 110 -1.03 0.65 11.14
N GLY A 111 -2.19 0.04 10.92
CA GLY A 111 -3.48 0.61 11.29
C GLY A 111 -4.10 1.53 10.25
N GLN A 112 -3.38 1.97 9.24
CA GLN A 112 -3.89 2.93 8.25
C GLN A 112 -5.03 2.37 7.41
N HIS A 113 -4.95 1.10 7.01
CA HIS A 113 -6.04 0.44 6.29
C HIS A 113 -7.27 0.26 7.19
N GLY A 114 -7.06 -0.19 8.42
CA GLY A 114 -8.13 -0.32 9.40
C GLY A 114 -8.83 1.00 9.71
N VAL A 115 -8.08 2.10 9.89
CA VAL A 115 -8.65 3.44 10.09
C VAL A 115 -9.45 3.88 8.87
N ALA A 116 -8.93 3.69 7.65
CA ALA A 116 -9.66 4.04 6.42
C ALA A 116 -10.97 3.22 6.30
N THR A 117 -10.92 1.90 6.56
CA THR A 117 -12.10 1.03 6.51
C THR A 117 -13.12 1.43 7.57
N ALA A 118 -12.70 1.64 8.82
CA ALA A 118 -13.60 2.11 9.88
C ALA A 118 -14.23 3.47 9.56
N THR A 119 -13.47 4.39 8.95
CA THR A 119 -13.93 5.72 8.54
C THR A 119 -15.06 5.62 7.51
N VAL A 120 -14.84 4.84 6.44
CA VAL A 120 -15.84 4.70 5.37
C VAL A 120 -17.03 3.86 5.84
N ALA A 121 -16.81 2.85 6.69
CA ALA A 121 -17.89 2.06 7.30
C ALA A 121 -18.81 2.94 8.17
N ALA A 122 -18.24 3.82 8.99
CA ALA A 122 -19.01 4.79 9.77
C ALA A 122 -19.83 5.73 8.87
N MET A 123 -19.23 6.24 7.78
CA MET A 123 -19.91 7.12 6.82
C MET A 123 -21.05 6.39 6.10
N MET A 124 -20.89 5.11 5.76
CA MET A 124 -21.89 4.32 5.02
C MET A 124 -22.87 3.57 5.92
N GLY A 125 -22.72 3.63 7.26
CA GLY A 125 -23.60 2.94 8.21
C GLY A 125 -23.44 1.41 8.21
N MET A 126 -22.25 0.88 7.89
CA MET A 126 -21.95 -0.55 7.84
C MET A 126 -21.32 -1.05 9.16
N GLU A 127 -21.65 -2.29 9.57
CA GLU A 127 -20.92 -2.97 10.62
C GLU A 127 -19.46 -3.18 10.20
N CYS A 128 -18.49 -2.89 11.10
CA CYS A 128 -17.06 -2.96 10.78
C CYS A 128 -16.29 -3.72 11.85
N GLU A 129 -15.55 -4.74 11.43
CA GLU A 129 -14.65 -5.48 12.31
C GLU A 129 -13.24 -5.53 11.69
N ILE A 130 -12.22 -5.17 12.50
CA ILE A 130 -10.83 -5.07 12.07
C ILE A 130 -9.98 -6.08 12.82
N TYR A 131 -9.21 -6.88 12.08
CA TYR A 131 -8.25 -7.84 12.61
C TYR A 131 -6.85 -7.24 12.53
N MET A 132 -6.14 -7.23 13.66
CA MET A 132 -4.82 -6.64 13.77
C MET A 132 -3.94 -7.48 14.68
N GLY A 133 -2.71 -7.76 14.27
CA GLY A 133 -1.78 -8.51 15.12
C GLY A 133 -1.60 -7.83 16.48
N ARG A 134 -1.49 -8.61 17.57
CA ARG A 134 -1.34 -8.06 18.93
C ARG A 134 -0.13 -7.13 19.03
N GLU A 135 0.97 -7.52 18.45
CA GLU A 135 2.19 -6.71 18.44
C GLU A 135 1.99 -5.38 17.71
N ASP A 136 1.30 -5.42 16.57
CA ASP A 136 0.94 -4.21 15.82
C ASP A 136 -0.06 -3.33 16.58
N CYS A 137 -1.02 -3.93 17.35
CA CYS A 137 -1.93 -3.18 18.21
C CYS A 137 -1.17 -2.35 19.27
N GLU A 138 -0.11 -2.92 19.84
CA GLU A 138 0.70 -2.25 20.85
C GLU A 138 1.56 -1.13 20.23
N ARG A 139 2.20 -1.41 19.07
CA ARG A 139 3.00 -0.43 18.33
C ARG A 139 2.18 0.76 17.84
N GLN A 140 0.92 0.52 17.47
CA GLN A 140 0.03 1.47 16.78
C GLN A 140 -1.25 1.76 17.57
N SER A 141 -1.15 1.87 18.90
CA SER A 141 -2.28 2.04 19.82
C SER A 141 -3.18 3.25 19.49
N LEU A 142 -2.61 4.33 18.96
CA LEU A 142 -3.37 5.50 18.51
C LEU A 142 -4.34 5.14 17.37
N ASN A 143 -3.91 4.34 16.41
CA ASN A 143 -4.77 3.90 15.32
C ASN A 143 -5.85 2.91 15.80
N VAL A 144 -5.52 2.04 16.77
CA VAL A 144 -6.51 1.18 17.42
C VAL A 144 -7.61 2.02 18.08
N TYR A 145 -7.24 3.08 18.79
CA TYR A 145 -8.22 3.98 19.41
C TYR A 145 -9.07 4.71 18.37
N ARG A 146 -8.45 5.19 17.25
CA ARG A 146 -9.18 5.82 16.13
C ARG A 146 -10.24 4.88 15.55
N MET A 147 -9.88 3.62 15.28
CA MET A 147 -10.83 2.62 14.76
C MET A 147 -12.01 2.40 15.70
N ARG A 148 -11.75 2.30 17.00
CA ARG A 148 -12.82 2.16 18.02
C ARG A 148 -13.69 3.41 18.12
N LEU A 149 -13.10 4.60 18.05
CA LEU A 149 -13.84 5.87 18.04
C LEU A 149 -14.79 5.97 16.84
N LEU A 150 -14.41 5.41 15.70
CA LEU A 150 -15.20 5.32 14.48
C LEU A 150 -16.25 4.19 14.52
N GLY A 151 -16.38 3.49 15.63
CA GLY A 151 -17.38 2.44 15.83
C GLY A 151 -16.96 1.02 15.40
N ALA A 152 -15.74 0.85 14.88
CA ALA A 152 -15.26 -0.48 14.52
C ALA A 152 -14.88 -1.32 15.75
N LYS A 153 -15.15 -2.63 15.68
CA LYS A 153 -14.61 -3.61 16.63
C LYS A 153 -13.21 -4.02 16.17
N VAL A 154 -12.21 -3.88 17.04
CA VAL A 154 -10.84 -4.28 16.76
C VAL A 154 -10.52 -5.57 17.50
N HIS A 155 -10.16 -6.60 16.76
CA HIS A 155 -9.81 -7.95 17.24
C HIS A 155 -8.29 -8.14 17.18
N PRO A 156 -7.61 -8.14 18.34
CA PRO A 156 -6.19 -8.49 18.38
C PRO A 156 -5.98 -9.97 18.04
N VAL A 157 -5.05 -10.25 17.12
CA VAL A 157 -4.70 -11.61 16.70
C VAL A 157 -3.45 -12.05 17.44
N ASP A 158 -3.57 -13.16 18.17
CA ASP A 158 -2.53 -13.70 19.07
C ASP A 158 -1.76 -14.89 18.46
N THR A 159 -2.11 -15.33 17.25
CA THR A 159 -1.48 -16.46 16.57
C THR A 159 -0.24 -16.05 15.78
N GLY A 160 0.67 -16.99 15.53
CA GLY A 160 1.86 -16.81 14.69
C GLY A 160 2.81 -15.72 15.21
N THR A 161 3.25 -14.86 14.33
CA THR A 161 4.11 -13.70 14.64
C THR A 161 3.36 -12.53 15.26
N LYS A 162 2.03 -12.60 15.34
CA LYS A 162 1.14 -11.56 15.86
C LYS A 162 1.23 -10.23 15.10
N THR A 163 1.52 -10.31 13.80
CA THR A 163 1.68 -9.18 12.88
C THR A 163 0.69 -9.25 11.72
N LEU A 164 0.82 -8.37 10.73
CA LEU A 164 -0.06 -8.24 9.57
C LEU A 164 -0.36 -9.57 8.86
N LYS A 165 0.64 -10.47 8.69
CA LYS A 165 0.45 -11.76 8.04
C LYS A 165 -0.64 -12.59 8.73
N ASP A 166 -0.62 -12.64 10.05
CA ASP A 166 -1.57 -13.43 10.83
C ASP A 166 -2.95 -12.76 10.90
N ALA A 167 -2.99 -11.43 10.88
CA ALA A 167 -4.22 -10.67 10.73
C ALA A 167 -4.94 -11.00 9.40
N VAL A 168 -4.21 -11.07 8.28
CA VAL A 168 -4.75 -11.50 6.98
C VAL A 168 -5.33 -12.92 7.07
N SER A 169 -4.58 -13.85 7.64
CA SER A 169 -5.01 -15.26 7.77
C SER A 169 -6.29 -15.37 8.61
N GLU A 170 -6.39 -14.60 9.71
CA GLU A 170 -7.58 -14.62 10.56
C GLU A 170 -8.79 -13.97 9.88
N THR A 171 -8.57 -12.89 9.12
CA THR A 171 -9.65 -12.23 8.37
C THR A 171 -10.23 -13.15 7.30
N PHE A 172 -9.41 -13.94 6.59
CA PHE A 172 -9.91 -14.96 5.66
C PHE A 172 -10.75 -16.02 6.37
N LYS A 173 -10.35 -16.50 7.55
CA LYS A 173 -11.14 -17.45 8.35
C LYS A 173 -12.47 -16.85 8.80
N GLU A 174 -12.45 -15.60 9.25
CA GLU A 174 -13.68 -14.91 9.65
C GLU A 174 -14.63 -14.72 8.48
N TRP A 175 -14.12 -14.41 7.29
CA TRP A 175 -14.95 -14.25 6.10
C TRP A 175 -15.78 -15.51 5.80
N THR A 176 -15.21 -16.71 6.03
CA THR A 176 -15.94 -17.98 5.81
C THR A 176 -17.16 -18.15 6.72
N ARG A 177 -17.25 -17.43 7.85
CA ARG A 177 -18.35 -17.56 8.83
C ARG A 177 -19.61 -16.81 8.41
N ARG A 178 -19.47 -15.71 7.65
CA ARG A 178 -20.60 -14.82 7.30
C ARG A 178 -20.41 -14.26 5.89
N ILE A 179 -20.29 -15.12 4.89
CA ILE A 179 -20.03 -14.72 3.49
C ILE A 179 -21.20 -13.95 2.86
N ASP A 180 -22.45 -14.24 3.26
CA ASP A 180 -23.64 -13.73 2.61
C ASP A 180 -23.82 -12.22 2.80
N ASP A 181 -23.53 -11.71 3.99
CA ASP A 181 -23.74 -10.30 4.37
C ASP A 181 -22.43 -9.51 4.51
N THR A 182 -21.28 -10.15 4.37
CA THR A 182 -19.98 -9.59 4.67
C THR A 182 -19.09 -9.45 3.43
N HIS A 183 -18.47 -8.28 3.25
CA HIS A 183 -17.39 -8.09 2.29
C HIS A 183 -16.04 -7.96 3.04
N TYR A 184 -15.03 -8.65 2.53
CA TYR A 184 -13.65 -8.49 3.00
C TYR A 184 -13.00 -7.32 2.23
N VAL A 185 -12.75 -6.21 2.92
CA VAL A 185 -12.03 -5.04 2.37
C VAL A 185 -10.55 -5.29 2.46
N LEU A 186 -9.96 -5.92 1.44
CA LEU A 186 -8.56 -6.28 1.43
C LEU A 186 -7.66 -5.06 1.18
N GLY A 187 -6.62 -4.89 2.02
CA GLY A 187 -5.87 -3.64 2.12
C GLY A 187 -4.75 -3.43 1.10
N SER A 188 -4.44 -4.40 0.24
CA SER A 188 -3.35 -4.28 -0.73
C SER A 188 -3.65 -5.03 -2.03
N VAL A 189 -2.73 -4.94 -3.02
CA VAL A 189 -2.83 -5.63 -4.33
C VAL A 189 -2.38 -7.08 -4.22
N MET A 190 -2.90 -7.78 -3.23
CA MET A 190 -2.61 -9.17 -2.93
C MET A 190 -3.91 -9.98 -2.83
N GLY A 191 -3.81 -11.27 -2.53
CA GLY A 191 -4.97 -12.13 -2.39
C GLY A 191 -5.40 -12.79 -3.70
N PRO A 192 -6.49 -13.57 -3.66
CA PRO A 192 -7.01 -14.23 -4.83
C PRO A 192 -7.60 -13.22 -5.82
N TYR A 193 -7.60 -13.56 -7.10
CA TYR A 193 -8.39 -12.79 -8.08
C TYR A 193 -9.87 -12.71 -7.61
N PRO A 194 -10.56 -11.54 -7.66
CA PRO A 194 -10.19 -10.32 -8.39
C PRO A 194 -9.42 -9.27 -7.56
N PHE A 195 -9.08 -9.50 -6.30
CA PHE A 195 -8.51 -8.48 -5.42
C PHE A 195 -7.30 -7.74 -6.00
N PRO A 196 -6.26 -8.40 -6.58
CA PRO A 196 -5.12 -7.66 -7.12
C PRO A 196 -5.50 -6.64 -8.20
N GLU A 197 -6.40 -7.02 -9.12
CA GLU A 197 -6.86 -6.12 -10.18
C GLU A 197 -7.76 -5.01 -9.63
N MET A 198 -8.73 -5.37 -8.79
CA MET A 198 -9.70 -4.44 -8.21
C MET A 198 -9.01 -3.36 -7.36
N VAL A 199 -8.09 -3.77 -6.49
CA VAL A 199 -7.34 -2.83 -5.64
C VAL A 199 -6.44 -1.93 -6.49
N ARG A 200 -5.77 -2.48 -7.51
CA ARG A 200 -5.01 -1.70 -8.49
C ARG A 200 -5.88 -0.62 -9.14
N ASP A 201 -7.04 -0.99 -9.65
CA ASP A 201 -7.92 -0.07 -10.40
C ASP A 201 -8.39 1.10 -9.51
N PHE A 202 -8.72 0.83 -8.24
CA PHE A 202 -9.06 1.88 -7.28
C PHE A 202 -7.85 2.74 -6.87
N GLN A 203 -6.65 2.19 -6.85
CA GLN A 203 -5.43 2.96 -6.55
C GLN A 203 -4.86 3.68 -7.78
N ALA A 204 -5.21 3.27 -8.99
CA ALA A 204 -4.68 3.83 -10.24
C ALA A 204 -5.02 5.32 -10.45
N VAL A 205 -5.95 5.87 -9.67
CA VAL A 205 -6.20 7.32 -9.59
C VAL A 205 -4.90 8.10 -9.29
N ILE A 206 -3.97 7.51 -8.53
CA ILE A 206 -2.67 8.13 -8.19
C ILE A 206 -1.86 8.40 -9.47
N SER A 207 -1.60 7.38 -10.29
CA SER A 207 -0.81 7.53 -11.52
C SER A 207 -1.52 8.33 -12.60
N ARG A 208 -2.86 8.25 -12.67
CA ARG A 208 -3.65 9.09 -13.57
C ARG A 208 -3.45 10.58 -13.27
N GLU A 209 -3.50 10.94 -11.99
CA GLU A 209 -3.25 12.31 -11.55
C GLU A 209 -1.78 12.73 -11.72
N ILE A 210 -0.81 11.86 -11.36
CA ILE A 210 0.62 12.15 -11.57
C ILE A 210 0.84 12.49 -13.04
N LYS A 211 0.36 11.64 -13.96
CA LYS A 211 0.55 11.81 -15.40
C LYS A 211 -0.01 13.15 -15.90
N ALA A 212 -1.22 13.49 -15.51
CA ALA A 212 -1.86 14.75 -15.87
C ALA A 212 -1.11 15.96 -15.29
N GLN A 213 -0.79 15.93 -14.00
CA GLN A 213 -0.16 17.04 -13.29
C GLN A 213 1.29 17.28 -13.73
N VAL A 214 2.05 16.22 -14.04
CA VAL A 214 3.43 16.38 -14.56
C VAL A 214 3.39 16.90 -15.99
N LEU A 215 2.51 16.40 -16.84
CA LEU A 215 2.34 16.91 -18.22
C LEU A 215 1.95 18.41 -18.23
N GLU A 216 1.07 18.83 -17.33
CA GLU A 216 0.69 20.24 -17.20
C GLU A 216 1.87 21.13 -16.78
N ARG A 217 2.74 20.66 -15.86
CA ARG A 217 3.84 21.46 -15.30
C ARG A 217 5.12 21.42 -16.12
N GLU A 218 5.43 20.27 -16.70
CA GLU A 218 6.72 19.98 -17.33
C GLU A 218 6.63 19.80 -18.85
N GLY A 219 5.42 19.69 -19.41
CA GLY A 219 5.20 19.40 -20.84
C GLY A 219 5.68 18.02 -21.30
N LYS A 220 6.09 17.15 -20.38
CA LYS A 220 6.61 15.80 -20.65
C LYS A 220 6.26 14.83 -19.53
N LEU A 221 6.42 13.53 -19.80
CA LEU A 221 6.32 12.49 -18.75
C LEU A 221 7.51 12.57 -17.79
N PRO A 222 7.36 12.07 -16.54
CA PRO A 222 8.50 11.96 -15.63
C PRO A 222 9.52 10.94 -16.14
N ASP A 223 10.78 11.13 -15.79
CA ASP A 223 11.85 10.17 -16.11
C ASP A 223 11.84 8.99 -15.12
N ALA A 224 11.38 9.21 -13.89
CA ALA A 224 11.26 8.16 -12.87
C ALA A 224 10.05 8.39 -11.94
N VAL A 225 9.39 7.30 -11.53
CA VAL A 225 8.36 7.27 -10.49
C VAL A 225 8.79 6.27 -9.41
N LEU A 226 8.90 6.74 -8.17
CA LEU A 226 9.33 5.99 -7.01
C LEU A 226 8.19 5.80 -6.02
N ALA A 227 8.06 4.60 -5.45
CA ALA A 227 7.12 4.32 -4.38
C ALA A 227 7.64 3.20 -3.48
N CYS A 228 7.31 3.24 -2.19
CA CYS A 228 7.62 2.14 -1.28
C CYS A 228 6.75 0.92 -1.57
N VAL A 229 7.27 -0.28 -1.29
CA VAL A 229 6.60 -1.55 -1.60
C VAL A 229 6.66 -2.49 -0.40
N GLY A 230 5.46 -2.82 0.13
CA GLY A 230 5.20 -4.01 0.92
C GLY A 230 4.33 -4.93 0.06
N GLY A 231 3.01 -5.05 0.34
CA GLY A 231 2.09 -5.70 -0.60
C GLY A 231 1.97 -4.97 -1.95
N GLY A 232 2.25 -3.65 -1.99
CA GLY A 232 2.49 -2.87 -3.21
C GLY A 232 1.32 -2.01 -3.71
N SER A 233 0.27 -1.77 -2.91
CA SER A 233 -0.91 -1.04 -3.40
C SER A 233 -0.62 0.41 -3.79
N ASN A 234 0.16 1.16 -2.99
CA ASN A 234 0.54 2.52 -3.37
C ASN A 234 1.45 2.56 -4.60
N ALA A 235 2.36 1.62 -4.70
CA ALA A 235 3.31 1.55 -5.81
C ALA A 235 2.61 1.22 -7.14
N ILE A 236 1.75 0.19 -7.18
CA ILE A 236 0.99 -0.10 -8.40
C ILE A 236 0.05 1.06 -8.76
N GLY A 237 -0.54 1.73 -7.77
CA GLY A 237 -1.32 2.94 -7.97
C GLY A 237 -0.52 4.06 -8.65
N ALA A 238 0.74 4.25 -8.24
CA ALA A 238 1.65 5.23 -8.83
C ALA A 238 2.21 4.80 -10.20
N PHE A 239 2.30 3.49 -10.47
CA PHE A 239 2.95 2.93 -11.67
C PHE A 239 1.99 2.67 -12.83
N TYR A 240 0.73 2.34 -12.54
CA TYR A 240 -0.18 1.70 -13.49
C TYR A 240 -0.29 2.40 -14.86
N HIS A 241 -0.55 3.71 -14.89
CA HIS A 241 -0.68 4.46 -16.14
C HIS A 241 0.66 4.75 -16.85
N PHE A 242 1.78 4.31 -16.26
CA PHE A 242 3.11 4.39 -16.87
C PHE A 242 3.66 3.03 -17.31
N ILE A 243 2.94 1.92 -17.03
CA ILE A 243 3.41 0.57 -17.42
C ILE A 243 3.66 0.51 -18.95
N GLY A 244 2.78 1.14 -19.75
CA GLY A 244 2.89 1.23 -21.19
C GLY A 244 3.89 2.29 -21.71
N ASP A 245 4.52 3.08 -20.83
CA ASP A 245 5.46 4.15 -21.20
C ASP A 245 6.90 3.73 -20.85
N PRO A 246 7.64 3.05 -21.74
CA PRO A 246 8.96 2.47 -21.41
C PRO A 246 10.05 3.51 -21.10
N SER A 247 9.84 4.78 -21.46
CA SER A 247 10.73 5.90 -21.12
C SER A 247 10.67 6.28 -19.63
N VAL A 248 9.62 5.87 -18.91
CA VAL A 248 9.44 6.16 -17.49
C VAL A 248 9.97 4.98 -16.66
N ARG A 249 11.01 5.21 -15.86
CA ARG A 249 11.50 4.20 -14.91
C ARG A 249 10.50 4.07 -13.77
N LEU A 250 10.16 2.83 -13.40
CA LEU A 250 9.29 2.50 -12.27
C LEU A 250 10.14 1.82 -11.20
N ILE A 251 10.23 2.42 -10.01
CA ILE A 251 11.15 1.96 -8.97
C ILE A 251 10.37 1.73 -7.67
N GLY A 252 10.27 0.45 -7.29
CA GLY A 252 9.71 0.01 -6.02
C GLY A 252 10.79 -0.08 -4.94
N CYS A 253 10.59 0.57 -3.79
CA CYS A 253 11.53 0.55 -2.69
C CYS A 253 11.02 -0.38 -1.60
N GLU A 254 11.70 -1.53 -1.42
CA GLU A 254 11.34 -2.58 -0.46
C GLU A 254 12.02 -2.32 0.90
N ALA A 255 11.38 -2.80 1.98
CA ALA A 255 11.94 -2.71 3.32
C ALA A 255 12.97 -3.82 3.56
N ALA A 256 14.23 -3.48 3.53
CA ALA A 256 15.33 -4.41 3.83
C ALA A 256 15.59 -4.60 5.33
N GLY A 257 14.85 -3.91 6.21
CA GLY A 257 15.04 -4.05 7.65
C GLY A 257 16.48 -3.77 8.08
N ARG A 258 17.12 -4.77 8.67
CA ARG A 258 18.55 -4.70 9.05
C ARG A 258 19.51 -5.14 7.94
N GLY A 259 18.98 -5.40 6.74
CA GLY A 259 19.76 -5.78 5.56
C GLY A 259 19.33 -7.11 4.96
N ILE A 260 19.40 -7.22 3.61
CA ILE A 260 18.95 -8.40 2.84
C ILE A 260 19.73 -9.69 3.12
N HIS A 261 20.87 -9.61 3.78
CA HIS A 261 21.69 -10.76 4.18
C HIS A 261 21.45 -11.18 5.63
N THR A 262 20.47 -10.60 6.30
CA THR A 262 20.04 -10.93 7.67
C THR A 262 18.69 -11.64 7.65
N ALA A 263 18.29 -12.23 8.78
CA ALA A 263 16.93 -12.77 8.95
C ALA A 263 15.88 -11.64 9.12
N ASP A 264 16.33 -10.42 9.44
CA ASP A 264 15.48 -9.27 9.73
C ASP A 264 15.28 -8.41 8.47
N THR A 265 14.56 -8.93 7.48
CA THR A 265 14.25 -8.24 6.22
C THR A 265 12.82 -8.58 5.75
N ALA A 266 12.19 -7.65 5.04
CA ALA A 266 10.90 -7.84 4.35
C ALA A 266 11.03 -7.56 2.83
N ALA A 267 12.26 -7.48 2.29
CA ALA A 267 12.52 -7.23 0.87
C ALA A 267 12.22 -8.48 0.03
N THR A 268 10.96 -8.64 -0.34
CA THR A 268 10.43 -9.87 -0.95
C THR A 268 10.99 -10.17 -2.34
N ILE A 269 11.19 -9.17 -3.19
CA ILE A 269 11.82 -9.37 -4.52
C ILE A 269 13.30 -9.74 -4.35
N ALA A 270 13.98 -9.06 -3.42
CA ALA A 270 15.42 -9.29 -3.22
C ALA A 270 15.73 -10.67 -2.60
N THR A 271 14.86 -11.21 -1.73
CA THR A 271 15.15 -12.40 -0.93
C THR A 271 14.15 -13.54 -1.06
N GLY A 272 12.98 -13.27 -1.64
CA GLY A 272 11.88 -14.22 -1.74
C GLY A 272 12.01 -15.23 -2.88
N ARG A 273 11.12 -16.21 -2.85
CA ARG A 273 10.98 -17.25 -3.87
C ARG A 273 9.54 -17.36 -4.32
N LEU A 274 9.34 -17.92 -5.52
CA LEU A 274 8.00 -18.19 -6.05
C LEU A 274 7.24 -19.17 -5.15
N GLY A 275 6.01 -18.82 -4.79
CA GLY A 275 5.16 -19.67 -3.96
C GLY A 275 3.68 -19.31 -4.08
N ILE A 276 2.85 -19.97 -3.27
CA ILE A 276 1.42 -19.70 -3.16
C ILE A 276 1.12 -19.37 -1.70
N PHE A 277 0.55 -18.19 -1.48
CA PHE A 277 0.19 -17.74 -0.14
C PHE A 277 -0.97 -16.73 -0.21
N HIS A 278 -1.82 -16.69 0.79
CA HIS A 278 -2.99 -15.81 0.85
C HIS A 278 -3.83 -15.78 -0.45
N GLY A 279 -3.97 -16.95 -1.11
CA GLY A 279 -4.81 -17.12 -2.29
C GLY A 279 -4.20 -16.70 -3.62
N MET A 280 -2.94 -16.31 -3.67
CA MET A 280 -2.23 -15.90 -4.89
C MET A 280 -0.90 -16.63 -5.07
N LYS A 281 -0.43 -16.73 -6.31
CA LYS A 281 0.93 -17.12 -6.67
C LYS A 281 1.77 -15.86 -6.91
N SER A 282 2.87 -15.72 -6.16
CA SER A 282 3.76 -14.56 -6.24
C SER A 282 5.13 -14.89 -5.62
N TYR A 283 5.98 -13.88 -5.41
CA TYR A 283 7.19 -14.02 -4.58
C TYR A 283 6.85 -13.84 -3.10
N PHE A 284 7.48 -14.69 -2.26
CA PHE A 284 7.35 -14.69 -0.80
C PHE A 284 8.67 -14.96 -0.13
N CYS A 285 8.89 -14.32 1.03
CA CYS A 285 10.00 -14.68 1.93
C CYS A 285 9.73 -16.08 2.51
N GLN A 286 10.62 -17.02 2.25
CA GLN A 286 10.46 -18.43 2.63
C GLN A 286 11.74 -18.94 3.27
N ASP A 287 11.60 -19.84 4.24
CA ASP A 287 12.70 -20.60 4.80
C ASP A 287 13.18 -21.72 3.83
N GLU A 288 14.17 -22.50 4.27
CA GLU A 288 14.74 -23.60 3.49
C GLU A 288 13.70 -24.73 3.17
N PHE A 289 12.64 -24.85 3.96
CA PHE A 289 11.56 -25.83 3.79
C PHE A 289 10.39 -25.29 2.96
N GLY A 290 10.44 -24.04 2.49
CA GLY A 290 9.37 -23.40 1.73
C GLY A 290 8.22 -22.86 2.60
N GLN A 291 8.38 -22.80 3.92
CA GLN A 291 7.43 -22.15 4.81
C GLN A 291 7.62 -20.63 4.75
N ILE A 292 6.55 -19.89 4.99
CA ILE A 292 6.63 -18.43 5.06
C ILE A 292 7.52 -18.04 6.24
N ALA A 293 8.64 -17.39 5.92
CA ALA A 293 9.59 -16.92 6.92
C ALA A 293 9.02 -15.73 7.69
N PRO A 294 9.36 -15.58 8.97
CA PRO A 294 9.19 -14.31 9.67
C PRO A 294 9.95 -13.20 8.91
N VAL A 295 9.36 -12.02 8.85
CA VAL A 295 9.99 -10.84 8.26
C VAL A 295 10.08 -9.73 9.29
N TYR A 296 10.88 -8.71 9.00
CA TYR A 296 11.02 -7.58 9.90
C TYR A 296 11.25 -6.30 9.11
N SER A 297 10.60 -5.24 9.55
CA SER A 297 10.85 -3.85 9.18
C SER A 297 10.47 -2.93 10.33
N ILE A 298 11.18 -1.82 10.48
CA ILE A 298 10.74 -0.72 11.36
C ILE A 298 9.35 -0.20 10.93
N SER A 299 9.00 -0.34 9.67
CA SER A 299 7.71 0.03 9.09
C SER A 299 6.70 -1.11 9.18
N ALA A 300 5.74 -1.03 10.10
CA ALA A 300 4.67 -2.02 10.23
C ALA A 300 3.81 -2.17 8.95
N GLY A 301 3.74 -1.13 8.10
CA GLY A 301 3.00 -1.18 6.83
C GLY A 301 3.74 -1.91 5.71
N LEU A 302 5.05 -2.13 5.85
CA LEU A 302 5.89 -2.90 4.91
C LEU A 302 6.30 -4.27 5.48
N ASP A 303 5.94 -4.57 6.72
CA ASP A 303 6.26 -5.83 7.43
C ASP A 303 5.31 -6.94 6.95
N TYR A 304 5.47 -7.36 5.70
CA TYR A 304 4.68 -8.39 5.03
C TYR A 304 5.58 -9.27 4.17
N PRO A 305 5.48 -10.62 4.29
CA PRO A 305 6.42 -11.54 3.64
C PRO A 305 6.10 -11.83 2.16
N GLY A 306 5.41 -10.96 1.46
CA GLY A 306 4.99 -11.18 0.08
C GLY A 306 4.78 -9.89 -0.70
N ILE A 307 4.64 -10.02 -2.01
CA ILE A 307 4.39 -8.90 -2.92
C ILE A 307 3.22 -9.21 -3.85
N GLY A 308 2.50 -8.19 -4.29
CA GLY A 308 1.41 -8.33 -5.25
C GLY A 308 1.85 -9.01 -6.56
N PRO A 309 1.01 -9.86 -7.16
CA PRO A 309 1.39 -10.66 -8.32
C PRO A 309 1.70 -9.82 -9.59
N GLU A 310 1.10 -8.64 -9.71
CA GLU A 310 1.43 -7.73 -10.82
C GLU A 310 2.84 -7.14 -10.65
N HIS A 311 3.25 -6.80 -9.43
CA HIS A 311 4.63 -6.39 -9.14
C HIS A 311 5.63 -7.49 -9.47
N ALA A 312 5.33 -8.74 -9.09
CA ALA A 312 6.18 -9.88 -9.43
C ALA A 312 6.35 -10.03 -10.95
N ASN A 313 5.28 -9.86 -11.71
CA ASN A 313 5.33 -9.85 -13.18
C ASN A 313 6.10 -8.65 -13.76
N LEU A 314 5.94 -7.46 -13.19
CA LEU A 314 6.70 -6.27 -13.61
C LEU A 314 8.20 -6.44 -13.39
N TYR A 315 8.59 -7.13 -12.31
CA TYR A 315 9.97 -7.51 -12.04
C TYR A 315 10.47 -8.53 -13.06
N ASP A 316 9.77 -9.64 -13.27
CA ASP A 316 10.15 -10.72 -14.18
C ASP A 316 10.31 -10.23 -15.63
N THR A 317 9.49 -9.27 -16.04
CA THR A 317 9.55 -8.68 -17.38
C THR A 317 10.55 -7.53 -17.50
N GLY A 318 11.23 -7.15 -16.41
CA GLY A 318 12.15 -6.02 -16.38
C GLY A 318 11.47 -4.66 -16.57
N ARG A 319 10.13 -4.60 -16.36
CA ARG A 319 9.39 -3.33 -16.51
C ARG A 319 9.54 -2.41 -15.31
N ALA A 320 9.69 -2.96 -14.12
CA ALA A 320 9.96 -2.20 -12.90
C ALA A 320 11.20 -2.74 -12.18
N GLU A 321 11.92 -1.83 -11.56
CA GLU A 321 13.06 -2.11 -10.69
C GLU A 321 12.58 -2.20 -9.24
N TYR A 322 13.21 -3.06 -8.43
CA TYR A 322 12.94 -3.13 -7.00
C TYR A 322 14.26 -3.04 -6.23
N VAL A 323 14.31 -2.10 -5.30
CA VAL A 323 15.52 -1.79 -4.55
C VAL A 323 15.29 -1.95 -3.06
N PRO A 324 16.17 -2.69 -2.36
CA PRO A 324 16.11 -2.82 -0.91
C PRO A 324 16.61 -1.54 -0.23
N VAL A 325 15.88 -1.09 0.80
CA VAL A 325 16.21 0.07 1.63
C VAL A 325 16.19 -0.37 3.09
N THR A 326 17.25 -0.10 3.82
CA THR A 326 17.39 -0.46 5.24
C THR A 326 16.59 0.48 6.15
N ASP A 327 16.33 0.03 7.39
CA ASP A 327 15.68 0.85 8.41
C ASP A 327 16.44 2.16 8.67
N GLU A 328 17.78 2.10 8.75
CA GLU A 328 18.60 3.29 8.98
C GLU A 328 18.49 4.30 7.83
N GLU A 329 18.55 3.84 6.57
CA GLU A 329 18.35 4.70 5.41
C GLU A 329 16.95 5.32 5.40
N ALA A 330 15.92 4.55 5.75
CA ALA A 330 14.54 5.05 5.84
C ALA A 330 14.37 6.09 6.96
N VAL A 331 14.98 5.87 8.14
CA VAL A 331 14.94 6.83 9.24
C VAL A 331 15.68 8.12 8.89
N GLN A 332 16.85 8.03 8.26
CA GLN A 332 17.61 9.20 7.78
C GLN A 332 16.77 10.00 6.75
N ALA A 333 16.10 9.31 5.83
CA ALA A 333 15.24 9.96 4.83
C ALA A 333 13.98 10.58 5.44
N PHE A 334 13.41 9.96 6.46
CA PHE A 334 12.29 10.52 7.24
C PHE A 334 12.71 11.86 7.88
N GLU A 335 13.85 11.89 8.55
CA GLU A 335 14.39 13.09 9.18
C GLU A 335 14.78 14.16 8.13
N TYR A 336 15.41 13.72 7.03
CA TYR A 336 15.82 14.59 5.93
C TYR A 336 14.63 15.33 5.32
N LEU A 337 13.59 14.62 4.88
CA LEU A 337 12.41 15.25 4.29
C LEU A 337 11.70 16.16 5.29
N SER A 338 11.65 15.77 6.56
CA SER A 338 11.05 16.58 7.62
C SER A 338 11.78 17.92 7.80
N ARG A 339 13.11 17.92 7.78
CA ARG A 339 13.92 19.13 7.97
C ARG A 339 14.02 20.00 6.71
N THR A 340 14.04 19.35 5.53
CA THR A 340 14.28 20.05 4.26
C THR A 340 13.02 20.67 3.68
N GLU A 341 11.89 19.93 3.71
CA GLU A 341 10.61 20.38 3.13
C GLU A 341 9.51 20.64 4.17
N GLY A 342 9.77 20.39 5.46
CA GLY A 342 8.73 20.51 6.49
C GLY A 342 7.63 19.46 6.36
N ILE A 343 7.92 18.32 5.73
CA ILE A 343 6.99 17.22 5.49
C ILE A 343 7.43 16.01 6.29
N ILE A 344 6.64 15.61 7.28
CA ILE A 344 6.87 14.38 8.05
C ILE A 344 6.19 13.23 7.33
N PRO A 345 6.93 12.41 6.54
CA PRO A 345 6.33 11.31 5.78
C PRO A 345 6.02 10.13 6.69
N ALA A 346 5.09 9.24 6.31
CA ALA A 346 5.05 7.93 6.92
C ALA A 346 6.40 7.21 6.70
N ILE A 347 6.83 6.42 7.68
CA ILE A 347 8.10 5.69 7.57
C ILE A 347 8.11 4.72 6.38
N GLU A 348 6.93 4.25 5.96
CA GLU A 348 6.76 3.53 4.70
C GLU A 348 7.28 4.37 3.52
N SER A 349 6.79 5.59 3.38
CA SER A 349 7.15 6.50 2.28
C SER A 349 8.61 6.93 2.33
N ALA A 350 9.21 6.98 3.51
CA ALA A 350 10.61 7.33 3.70
C ALA A 350 11.56 6.37 2.97
N HIS A 351 11.17 5.11 2.73
CA HIS A 351 11.96 4.18 1.90
C HIS A 351 12.11 4.68 0.46
N ALA A 352 11.05 5.24 -0.13
CA ALA A 352 11.14 5.82 -1.47
C ALA A 352 11.96 7.13 -1.49
N VAL A 353 11.88 7.92 -0.43
CA VAL A 353 12.71 9.13 -0.25
C VAL A 353 14.18 8.76 -0.11
N ALA A 354 14.52 7.72 0.65
CA ALA A 354 15.88 7.25 0.83
C ALA A 354 16.55 6.89 -0.50
N HIS A 355 15.87 6.11 -1.34
CA HIS A 355 16.40 5.79 -2.66
C HIS A 355 16.48 7.03 -3.56
N ALA A 356 15.53 7.95 -3.48
CA ALA A 356 15.58 9.20 -4.21
C ALA A 356 16.80 10.05 -3.87
N MET A 357 17.23 10.08 -2.59
CA MET A 357 18.44 10.80 -2.14
C MET A 357 19.71 10.26 -2.82
N THR A 358 19.74 8.98 -3.17
CA THR A 358 20.85 8.36 -3.90
C THR A 358 20.72 8.57 -5.42
N LEU A 359 19.50 8.45 -5.96
CA LEU A 359 19.26 8.47 -7.39
C LEU A 359 19.28 9.88 -8.00
N ALA A 360 18.68 10.87 -7.30
CA ALA A 360 18.54 12.23 -7.83
C ALA A 360 19.86 12.88 -8.24
N PRO A 361 20.95 12.80 -7.44
CA PRO A 361 22.25 13.37 -7.83
C PRO A 361 22.85 12.76 -9.10
N ALA A 362 22.50 11.52 -9.43
CA ALA A 362 22.97 10.82 -10.61
C ALA A 362 22.15 11.13 -11.88
N MET A 363 21.04 11.82 -11.75
CA MET A 363 20.18 12.22 -12.86
C MET A 363 20.56 13.63 -13.36
N ARG A 364 20.16 13.95 -14.59
CA ARG A 364 20.41 15.29 -15.15
C ARG A 364 19.39 16.33 -14.64
N PRO A 365 19.75 17.62 -14.62
CA PRO A 365 18.85 18.70 -14.15
C PRO A 365 17.57 18.90 -15.00
N ASP A 366 17.55 18.38 -16.21
CA ASP A 366 16.36 18.39 -17.10
C ASP A 366 15.42 17.20 -16.86
N GLN A 367 15.84 16.21 -16.09
CA GLN A 367 15.04 15.04 -15.76
C GLN A 367 14.10 15.30 -14.57
N VAL A 368 12.99 14.58 -14.57
CA VAL A 368 11.92 14.73 -13.56
C VAL A 368 11.73 13.43 -12.82
N MET A 369 11.76 13.50 -11.50
CA MET A 369 11.48 12.38 -10.58
C MET A 369 10.20 12.67 -9.80
N VAL A 370 9.32 11.68 -9.70
CA VAL A 370 8.13 11.75 -8.82
C VAL A 370 8.27 10.70 -7.73
N ILE A 371 8.12 11.12 -6.47
CA ILE A 371 8.09 10.24 -5.30
C ILE A 371 6.66 10.21 -4.77
N ASN A 372 6.08 9.02 -4.62
CA ASN A 372 4.76 8.88 -4.01
C ASN A 372 4.87 8.88 -2.48
N ILE A 373 4.47 9.97 -1.83
CA ILE A 373 4.38 10.06 -0.36
C ILE A 373 3.04 9.44 0.06
N SER A 374 3.07 8.14 0.30
CA SER A 374 1.89 7.30 0.45
C SER A 374 1.08 7.55 1.72
N GLY A 375 1.68 8.18 2.73
CA GLY A 375 1.03 8.52 3.99
C GLY A 375 1.84 9.49 4.84
N ARG A 376 1.20 10.07 5.87
CA ARG A 376 1.83 11.00 6.82
C ARG A 376 2.40 10.27 8.04
N GLY A 377 3.45 10.86 8.61
CA GLY A 377 4.27 10.25 9.65
C GLY A 377 3.90 10.59 11.10
N ASP A 378 2.79 11.31 11.36
CA ASP A 378 2.39 11.64 12.74
C ASP A 378 2.33 10.39 13.65
N LYS A 379 1.91 9.27 13.09
CA LYS A 379 1.84 7.97 13.76
C LYS A 379 3.21 7.38 14.12
N ASP A 380 4.26 7.81 13.42
CA ASP A 380 5.59 7.19 13.48
C ASP A 380 6.59 7.98 14.31
N VAL A 381 6.27 9.25 14.66
CA VAL A 381 7.18 10.15 15.40
C VAL A 381 7.70 9.50 16.69
N ALA A 382 6.81 8.89 17.47
CA ALA A 382 7.20 8.21 18.71
C ALA A 382 8.11 6.99 18.47
N GLN A 383 7.93 6.29 17.35
CA GLN A 383 8.77 5.15 16.98
C GLN A 383 10.15 5.61 16.52
N ILE A 384 10.23 6.70 15.76
CA ILE A 384 11.50 7.31 15.32
C ILE A 384 12.30 7.81 16.53
N ALA A 385 11.67 8.56 17.45
CA ALA A 385 12.32 9.02 18.68
C ALA A 385 12.90 7.82 19.46
N ARG A 386 12.12 6.75 19.65
CA ARG A 386 12.58 5.52 20.30
C ARG A 386 13.76 4.88 19.56
N TYR A 387 13.73 4.84 18.22
CA TYR A 387 14.79 4.29 17.39
C TYR A 387 16.11 5.08 17.58
N ARG A 388 16.01 6.40 17.70
CA ARG A 388 17.16 7.31 17.98
C ARG A 388 17.58 7.33 19.46
N GLY A 389 16.84 6.68 20.36
CA GLY A 389 17.09 6.72 21.80
C GLY A 389 16.70 8.06 22.43
N GLU A 390 15.82 8.82 21.78
CA GLU A 390 15.31 10.11 22.25
C GLU A 390 14.01 9.96 23.07
N SER A 391 13.81 10.84 24.05
CA SER A 391 12.57 10.93 24.82
C SER A 391 11.59 11.89 24.16
N LEU A 392 10.28 11.56 24.20
CA LEU A 392 9.24 12.47 23.73
C LEU A 392 8.93 13.60 24.72
N TYR A 393 9.49 13.54 25.94
CA TYR A 393 9.15 14.43 27.05
C TYR A 393 10.32 15.27 27.54
N GLU A 394 11.45 15.25 26.85
CA GLU A 394 12.63 16.06 27.16
C GLU A 394 12.84 17.18 26.15
#